data_eccb91465d0d214cd551eefd9c5201ec
#
_entry.id   eccb91465d0d214cd551eefd9c5201ec
#
_cell.length_a   1.000
_cell.length_b   1.000
_cell.length_c   1.000
_cell.angle_alpha   90.00
_cell.angle_beta   90.00
_cell.angle_gamma   90.00
#
_symmetry.space_group_name_H-M   'P 1'
#
loop_
_entity.id
_entity.type
_entity.pdbx_description
1 polymer ?
#
loop_
_entity_poly.entity_id
_entity_poly.type
_entity_poly.pdbx_seq_one_letter_code
_entity_poly.pdbx_strand_id
1 'polypeptide(L)'
;MSDREAAARRFVADVWNAGREESAYELVAAGCPGLGGTGPEAVLAWHRERRAAFPDLRYKLVDVVAAADRVAVRWRAAGTQAGPFGPVPPTGRVASFSGATFLRFDPAGRIVDVWHATELFQLLQQLGVEMLPPLTGP
;
A
#
# COMPACT_ATOMS: atom_id res chain seq x y z
N MET A 1 -16.19 16.40 -4.56
CA MET A 1 -14.94 15.63 -4.58
C MET A 1 -13.97 16.32 -5.51
N SER A 2 -12.76 16.59 -5.07
CA SER A 2 -11.74 17.20 -5.91
C SER A 2 -11.20 16.19 -6.94
N ASP A 3 -10.59 16.71 -8.01
CA ASP A 3 -9.97 15.85 -9.02
C ASP A 3 -8.85 14.99 -8.42
N ARG A 4 -8.12 15.54 -7.48
CA ARG A 4 -7.03 14.81 -6.80
C ARG A 4 -7.56 13.71 -5.90
N GLU A 5 -8.64 13.97 -5.19
CA GLU A 5 -9.29 12.94 -4.39
C GLU A 5 -9.82 11.81 -5.29
N ALA A 6 -10.45 12.15 -6.41
CA ALA A 6 -10.93 11.16 -7.38
C ALA A 6 -9.77 10.33 -7.94
N ALA A 7 -8.64 10.98 -8.25
CA ALA A 7 -7.44 10.29 -8.73
C ALA A 7 -6.87 9.35 -7.67
N ALA A 8 -6.83 9.77 -6.41
CA ALA A 8 -6.37 8.92 -5.31
C ALA A 8 -7.27 7.69 -5.14
N ARG A 9 -8.58 7.87 -5.21
CA ARG A 9 -9.54 6.75 -5.12
C ARG A 9 -9.39 5.80 -6.30
N ARG A 10 -9.18 6.32 -7.50
CA ARG A 10 -8.94 5.52 -8.70
C ARG A 10 -7.63 4.74 -8.57
N PHE A 11 -6.60 5.36 -8.04
CA PHE A 11 -5.30 4.73 -7.81
C PHE A 11 -5.45 3.48 -6.93
N VAL A 12 -6.17 3.60 -5.82
CA VAL A 12 -6.42 2.46 -4.93
C VAL A 12 -7.28 1.39 -5.61
N ALA A 13 -8.35 1.79 -6.28
CA ALA A 13 -9.26 0.85 -6.91
C ALA A 13 -8.60 0.09 -8.07
N ASP A 14 -7.90 0.80 -8.94
CA ASP A 14 -7.32 0.21 -10.15
C ASP A 14 -5.99 -0.47 -9.89
N VAL A 15 -5.08 0.21 -9.18
CA VAL A 15 -3.71 -0.28 -9.02
C VAL A 15 -3.61 -1.23 -7.84
N TRP A 16 -4.10 -0.82 -6.67
CA TRP A 16 -3.95 -1.65 -5.47
C TRP A 16 -4.88 -2.86 -5.48
N ASN A 17 -6.14 -2.66 -5.84
CA ASN A 17 -7.13 -3.74 -5.80
C ASN A 17 -7.24 -4.52 -7.11
N ALA A 18 -7.38 -3.84 -8.25
CA ALA A 18 -7.60 -4.51 -9.52
C ALA A 18 -6.31 -4.93 -10.24
N GLY A 19 -5.17 -4.38 -9.84
CA GLY A 19 -3.89 -4.70 -10.46
C GLY A 19 -3.76 -4.21 -11.90
N ARG A 20 -4.45 -3.12 -12.25
CA ARG A 20 -4.40 -2.55 -13.60
C ARG A 20 -3.12 -1.74 -13.79
N GLU A 21 -2.19 -2.31 -14.53
CA GLU A 21 -0.88 -1.70 -14.73
C GLU A 21 -0.96 -0.38 -15.51
N GLU A 22 -1.82 -0.31 -16.53
CA GLU A 22 -1.99 0.90 -17.33
C GLU A 22 -2.44 2.10 -16.50
N SER A 23 -3.23 1.89 -15.47
CA SER A 23 -3.65 2.96 -14.56
C SER A 23 -2.47 3.53 -13.77
N ALA A 24 -1.50 2.71 -13.40
CA ALA A 24 -0.28 3.19 -12.76
C ALA A 24 0.52 4.09 -13.69
N TYR A 25 0.66 3.73 -14.95
CA TYR A 25 1.36 4.56 -15.94
C TYR A 25 0.64 5.86 -16.23
N GLU A 26 -0.68 5.88 -16.15
CA GLU A 26 -1.46 7.11 -16.31
C GLU A 26 -1.37 8.03 -15.10
N LEU A 27 -1.41 7.47 -13.89
CA LEU A 27 -1.57 8.23 -12.66
C LEU A 27 -0.25 8.62 -11.99
N VAL A 28 0.82 7.86 -12.22
CA VAL A 28 2.10 8.04 -11.52
C VAL A 28 3.13 8.65 -12.46
N ALA A 29 3.74 9.75 -12.04
CA ALA A 29 4.79 10.40 -12.82
C ALA A 29 6.05 9.52 -12.89
N ALA A 30 6.76 9.59 -14.01
CA ALA A 30 7.94 8.77 -14.27
C ALA A 30 9.04 8.94 -13.20
N GLY A 31 9.17 10.15 -12.65
CA GLY A 31 10.18 10.45 -11.62
C GLY A 31 9.67 10.34 -10.19
N CYS A 32 8.47 9.81 -9.97
CA CYS A 32 7.87 9.73 -8.62
C CYS A 32 8.69 8.82 -7.71
N PRO A 33 9.29 9.33 -6.63
CA PRO A 33 9.98 8.48 -5.67
C PRO A 33 9.00 7.79 -4.72
N GLY A 34 9.43 6.72 -4.13
CA GLY A 34 8.67 6.00 -3.10
C GLY A 34 8.65 4.50 -3.36
N LEU A 35 8.25 3.74 -2.35
CA LEU A 35 8.09 2.30 -2.41
C LEU A 35 9.36 1.56 -2.90
N GLY A 36 10.53 2.10 -2.55
CA GLY A 36 11.81 1.46 -2.85
C GLY A 36 12.35 1.70 -4.24
N GLY A 37 11.79 2.64 -5.00
CA GLY A 37 12.27 2.95 -6.35
C GLY A 37 11.65 4.22 -6.89
N THR A 38 11.47 4.27 -8.21
CA THR A 38 10.95 5.45 -8.90
C THR A 38 9.88 5.06 -9.92
N GLY A 39 8.87 5.91 -10.04
CA GLY A 39 7.87 5.84 -11.09
C GLY A 39 6.85 4.74 -10.95
N PRO A 40 6.04 4.54 -11.99
CA PRO A 40 4.97 3.53 -11.95
C PRO A 40 5.50 2.11 -11.77
N GLU A 41 6.69 1.82 -12.27
CA GLU A 41 7.29 0.49 -12.13
C GLU A 41 7.58 0.13 -10.68
N ALA A 42 8.04 1.09 -9.86
CA ALA A 42 8.26 0.87 -8.44
C ALA A 42 6.95 0.58 -7.72
N VAL A 43 5.90 1.34 -8.05
CA VAL A 43 4.56 1.12 -7.50
C VAL A 43 4.04 -0.26 -7.86
N LEU A 44 4.16 -0.65 -9.12
CA LEU A 44 3.69 -1.94 -9.59
C LEU A 44 4.46 -3.10 -8.96
N ALA A 45 5.78 -2.97 -8.86
CA ALA A 45 6.62 -3.99 -8.22
C ALA A 45 6.24 -4.19 -6.75
N TRP A 46 5.99 -3.09 -6.03
CA TRP A 46 5.54 -3.13 -4.64
C TRP A 46 4.24 -3.91 -4.48
N HIS A 47 3.25 -3.61 -5.33
CA HIS A 47 1.94 -4.24 -5.23
C HIS A 47 1.95 -5.69 -5.74
N ARG A 48 2.76 -6.01 -6.74
CA ARG A 48 2.93 -7.41 -7.17
C ARG A 48 3.50 -8.27 -6.06
N GLU A 49 4.48 -7.74 -5.33
CA GLU A 49 5.09 -8.46 -4.20
C GLU A 49 4.07 -8.74 -3.09
N ARG A 50 3.24 -7.75 -2.75
CA ARG A 50 2.19 -7.93 -1.75
C ARG A 50 1.12 -8.90 -2.24
N ARG A 51 0.77 -8.85 -3.50
CA ARG A 51 -0.23 -9.75 -4.08
C ARG A 51 0.29 -11.17 -4.22
N ALA A 52 1.59 -11.35 -4.41
CA ALA A 52 2.19 -12.68 -4.39
C ALA A 52 2.11 -13.31 -3.00
N ALA A 53 2.28 -12.49 -1.94
CA ALA A 53 2.13 -12.96 -0.57
C ALA A 53 0.66 -13.18 -0.20
N PHE A 54 -0.23 -12.28 -0.63
CA PHE A 54 -1.66 -12.31 -0.33
C PHE A 54 -2.45 -12.19 -1.65
N PRO A 55 -2.71 -13.30 -2.36
CA PRO A 55 -3.37 -13.23 -3.67
C PRO A 55 -4.78 -12.63 -3.64
N ASP A 56 -5.47 -12.74 -2.51
CA ASP A 56 -6.80 -12.19 -2.28
C ASP A 56 -6.79 -10.83 -1.59
N LEU A 57 -5.66 -10.15 -1.56
CA LEU A 57 -5.50 -8.88 -0.85
C LEU A 57 -6.47 -7.82 -1.37
N ARG A 58 -7.21 -7.20 -0.43
CA ARG A 58 -8.13 -6.12 -0.73
C ARG A 58 -7.91 -4.98 0.24
N TYR A 59 -7.83 -3.78 -0.31
CA TYR A 59 -7.75 -2.54 0.45
C TYR A 59 -9.10 -1.85 0.48
N LYS A 60 -9.46 -1.36 1.65
CA LYS A 60 -10.65 -0.54 1.85
C LYS A 60 -10.23 0.82 2.38
N LEU A 61 -10.67 1.89 1.76
CA LEU A 61 -10.40 3.23 2.26
C LEU A 61 -11.31 3.52 3.45
N VAL A 62 -10.69 3.97 4.54
CA VAL A 62 -11.38 4.33 5.78
C VAL A 62 -11.58 5.84 5.84
N ASP A 63 -10.52 6.60 5.54
CA ASP A 63 -10.56 8.05 5.47
C ASP A 63 -9.81 8.54 4.25
N VAL A 64 -10.32 9.60 3.62
CA VAL A 64 -9.63 10.29 2.54
C VAL A 64 -9.67 11.77 2.86
N VAL A 65 -8.50 12.39 2.94
CA VAL A 65 -8.36 13.83 3.23
C VAL A 65 -7.57 14.48 2.12
N ALA A 66 -8.19 15.41 1.42
CA ALA A 66 -7.54 16.15 0.33
C ALA A 66 -7.33 17.61 0.75
N ALA A 67 -6.14 18.12 0.56
CA ALA A 67 -5.78 19.50 0.84
C ALA A 67 -4.70 19.96 -0.12
N ALA A 68 -4.93 21.04 -0.86
CA ALA A 68 -4.01 21.57 -1.85
C ALA A 68 -3.59 20.49 -2.85
N ASP A 69 -2.28 20.21 -2.97
CA ASP A 69 -1.74 19.20 -3.89
C ASP A 69 -1.58 17.82 -3.26
N ARG A 70 -2.16 17.60 -2.07
CA ARG A 70 -1.95 16.37 -1.32
C ARG A 70 -3.25 15.65 -1.03
N VAL A 71 -3.17 14.32 -1.04
CA VAL A 71 -4.27 13.46 -0.58
C VAL A 71 -3.69 12.44 0.38
N ALA A 72 -4.26 12.37 1.58
CA ALA A 72 -3.93 11.33 2.54
C ALA A 72 -5.06 10.32 2.56
N VAL A 73 -4.72 9.04 2.49
CA VAL A 73 -5.69 7.96 2.62
C VAL A 73 -5.30 7.09 3.82
N ARG A 74 -6.27 6.80 4.65
CA ARG A 74 -6.13 5.79 5.69
C ARG A 74 -6.90 4.57 5.24
N TRP A 75 -6.27 3.41 5.28
CA TRP A 75 -6.84 2.22 4.70
C TRP A 75 -6.73 1.02 5.63
N ARG A 76 -7.57 0.05 5.36
CA ARG A 76 -7.52 -1.27 5.97
C ARG A 76 -7.40 -2.30 4.86
N ALA A 77 -6.57 -3.32 5.09
CA ALA A 77 -6.37 -4.39 4.13
C ALA A 77 -6.60 -5.73 4.81
N ALA A 78 -7.00 -6.71 4.01
CA ALA A 78 -7.17 -8.08 4.48
C ALA A 78 -6.81 -9.04 3.37
N GLY A 79 -6.27 -10.19 3.74
CA GLY A 79 -5.92 -11.23 2.80
C GLY A 79 -5.43 -12.48 3.50
N THR A 80 -5.27 -13.55 2.72
CA THR A 80 -4.78 -14.84 3.19
C THR A 80 -3.34 -15.02 2.70
N GLN A 81 -2.42 -15.30 3.61
CA GLN A 81 -1.02 -15.47 3.24
C GLN A 81 -0.80 -16.83 2.57
N ALA A 82 -0.69 -16.81 1.25
CA ALA A 82 -0.45 -17.98 0.44
C ALA A 82 0.99 -18.06 -0.08
N GLY A 83 1.71 -16.95 -0.07
CA GLY A 83 3.11 -16.85 -0.49
C GLY A 83 3.98 -16.23 0.60
N PRO A 84 5.31 -16.24 0.44
CA PRO A 84 6.19 -15.67 1.45
C PRO A 84 5.99 -14.15 1.56
N PHE A 85 6.03 -13.66 2.79
CA PHE A 85 6.04 -12.23 3.07
C PHE A 85 7.41 -11.88 3.66
N GLY A 86 8.32 -11.37 2.83
CA GLY A 86 9.71 -11.21 3.22
C GLY A 86 10.28 -12.54 3.71
N PRO A 87 10.87 -12.59 4.92
CA PRO A 87 11.41 -13.82 5.48
C PRO A 87 10.33 -14.74 6.09
N VAL A 88 9.08 -14.31 6.12
CA VAL A 88 7.98 -15.10 6.72
C VAL A 88 7.47 -16.09 5.68
N PRO A 89 7.60 -17.41 5.94
CA PRO A 89 7.08 -18.40 5.02
C PRO A 89 5.56 -18.40 4.98
N PRO A 90 4.93 -18.98 3.95
CA PRO A 90 3.47 -19.05 3.86
C PRO A 90 2.86 -19.72 5.10
N THR A 91 1.92 -19.04 5.75
CA THR A 91 1.25 -19.56 6.94
C THR A 91 -0.18 -20.04 6.68
N GLY A 92 -0.77 -19.61 5.56
CA GLY A 92 -2.18 -19.87 5.28
C GLY A 92 -3.14 -19.06 6.15
N ARG A 93 -2.63 -18.15 6.96
CA ARG A 93 -3.44 -17.36 7.89
C ARG A 93 -4.09 -16.17 7.19
N VAL A 94 -5.29 -15.84 7.64
CA VAL A 94 -5.97 -14.60 7.27
C VAL A 94 -5.42 -13.49 8.16
N ALA A 95 -5.01 -12.38 7.55
CA ALA A 95 -4.54 -11.22 8.27
C ALA A 95 -5.34 -9.99 7.86
N SER A 96 -5.59 -9.10 8.83
CA SER A 96 -6.22 -7.81 8.60
C SER A 96 -5.32 -6.75 9.24
N PHE A 97 -4.95 -5.73 8.46
CA PHE A 97 -4.00 -4.73 8.91
C PHE A 97 -4.33 -3.37 8.31
N SER A 98 -3.77 -2.34 8.90
CA SER A 98 -4.08 -0.96 8.55
C SER A 98 -2.83 -0.20 8.12
N GLY A 99 -3.04 0.94 7.52
CA GLY A 99 -1.95 1.84 7.18
C GLY A 99 -2.46 3.17 6.66
N ALA A 100 -1.51 3.99 6.24
CA ALA A 100 -1.78 5.28 5.67
C ALA A 100 -0.84 5.54 4.50
N THR A 101 -1.34 6.27 3.50
CA THR A 101 -0.56 6.65 2.33
C THR A 101 -0.80 8.12 2.04
N PHE A 102 0.29 8.84 1.85
CA PHE A 102 0.25 10.25 1.47
C PHE A 102 0.70 10.36 0.01
N LEU A 103 -0.13 11.00 -0.79
CA LEU A 103 0.13 11.23 -2.20
C LEU A 103 0.27 12.72 -2.44
N ARG A 104 1.28 13.13 -3.20
CA ARG A 104 1.40 14.50 -3.67
C ARG A 104 1.28 14.51 -5.19
N PHE A 105 0.55 15.49 -5.70
CA PHE A 105 0.23 15.60 -7.11
C PHE A 105 0.89 16.82 -7.72
N ASP A 106 1.25 16.73 -9.00
CA ASP A 106 1.70 17.88 -9.77
C ASP A 106 0.49 18.66 -10.33
N PRO A 107 0.71 19.84 -10.96
CA PRO A 107 -0.39 20.59 -11.55
C PRO A 107 -1.16 19.84 -12.65
N ALA A 108 -0.53 18.87 -13.30
CA ALA A 108 -1.18 18.03 -14.33
C ALA A 108 -2.02 16.90 -13.73
N GLY A 109 -1.99 16.73 -12.40
CA GLY A 109 -2.78 15.71 -11.73
C GLY A 109 -2.11 14.35 -11.63
N ARG A 110 -0.81 14.26 -11.86
CA ARG A 110 -0.06 13.02 -11.68
C ARG A 110 0.55 12.96 -10.28
N ILE A 111 0.67 11.76 -9.75
CA ILE A 111 1.31 11.50 -8.47
C ILE A 111 2.82 11.65 -8.61
N VAL A 112 3.41 12.55 -7.86
CA VAL A 112 4.85 12.86 -7.89
C VAL A 112 5.57 12.47 -6.62
N ASP A 113 4.85 12.04 -5.59
CA ASP A 113 5.44 11.53 -4.36
C ASP A 113 4.47 10.59 -3.67
N VAL A 114 4.97 9.47 -3.18
CA VAL A 114 4.21 8.47 -2.44
C VAL A 114 4.95 8.18 -1.14
N TRP A 115 4.26 8.42 -0.01
CA TRP A 115 4.71 7.99 1.30
C TRP A 115 3.71 6.99 1.84
N HIS A 116 4.19 5.81 2.25
CA HIS A 116 3.31 4.69 2.59
C HIS A 116 3.80 4.06 3.89
N ALA A 117 2.90 3.85 4.83
CA ALA A 117 3.20 3.15 6.06
C ALA A 117 2.15 2.09 6.34
N THR A 118 2.61 0.91 6.69
CA THR A 118 1.78 -0.21 7.10
C THR A 118 2.00 -0.45 8.59
N GLU A 119 0.97 -0.80 9.32
CA GLU A 119 1.09 -1.30 10.68
C GLU A 119 1.68 -2.71 10.67
N LEU A 120 2.98 -2.78 10.43
CA LEU A 120 3.70 -4.03 10.21
C LEU A 120 3.66 -4.94 11.42
N PHE A 121 3.75 -4.38 12.61
CA PHE A 121 3.69 -5.15 13.87
C PHE A 121 2.37 -5.92 13.96
N GLN A 122 1.26 -5.25 13.66
CA GLN A 122 -0.07 -5.86 13.65
C GLN A 122 -0.14 -7.02 12.67
N LEU A 123 0.39 -6.82 11.46
CA LEU A 123 0.41 -7.85 10.43
C LEU A 123 1.24 -9.07 10.85
N LEU A 124 2.45 -8.83 11.34
CA LEU A 124 3.34 -9.92 11.74
C LEU A 124 2.78 -10.74 12.89
N GLN A 125 2.12 -10.11 13.86
CA GLN A 125 1.46 -10.81 14.94
C GLN A 125 0.37 -11.76 14.42
N GLN A 126 -0.42 -11.30 13.46
CA GLN A 126 -1.48 -12.13 12.88
C GLN A 126 -0.94 -13.29 12.06
N LEU A 127 0.24 -13.14 11.46
CA LEU A 127 0.91 -14.23 10.77
C LEU A 127 1.60 -15.21 11.72
N GLY A 128 1.54 -14.95 13.02
CA GLY A 128 2.12 -15.82 14.02
C GLY A 128 3.62 -15.65 14.20
N VAL A 129 4.18 -14.53 13.75
CA VAL A 129 5.59 -14.24 13.95
C VAL A 129 5.80 -13.90 15.41
N GLU A 130 6.73 -14.60 16.06
CA GLU A 130 7.12 -14.27 17.41
C GLU A 130 7.98 -13.01 17.39
N MET A 131 7.49 -12.01 18.06
CA MET A 131 8.25 -10.78 18.23
C MET A 131 9.34 -11.00 19.27
N LEU A 132 10.32 -10.12 19.25
CA LEU A 132 11.38 -10.17 20.26
C LEU A 132 10.77 -10.26 21.66
N PRO A 133 11.34 -11.09 22.53
CA PRO A 133 10.84 -11.15 23.88
C PRO A 133 10.89 -9.76 24.53
N PRO A 134 9.97 -9.46 25.44
CA PRO A 134 10.02 -8.18 26.13
C PRO A 134 11.41 -7.99 26.74
N LEU A 135 11.92 -6.78 26.66
CA LEU A 135 13.18 -6.42 27.28
C LEU A 135 13.01 -6.55 28.78
N THR A 136 13.13 -7.77 29.26
CA THR A 136 13.26 -7.98 30.67
C THR A 136 14.71 -7.68 31.01
N GLY A 137 14.95 -6.54 31.59
CA GLY A 137 16.26 -6.25 32.12
C GLY A 137 16.74 -7.37 33.00
N PRO A 138 18.02 -7.46 33.22
CA PRO A 138 18.52 -8.33 34.25
C PRO A 138 18.00 -7.85 35.56
#